data_3c9b45a5c0f3fa4c4017b43ccc02533d
#
_entry.id   3c9b45a5c0f3fa4c4017b43ccc02533d
#
_cell.length_a   1.000
_cell.length_b   1.000
_cell.length_c   1.000
_cell.angle_alpha   90.00
_cell.angle_beta   90.00
_cell.angle_gamma   90.00
#
_symmetry.space_group_name_H-M   'P 1'
#
loop_
_entity.id
_entity.type
_entity.pdbx_description
1 polymer ?
#
loop_
_entity_poly.entity_id
_entity_poly.type
_entity_poly.pdbx_seq_one_letter_code
_entity_poly.pdbx_strand_id
1 'polypeptide(L)'
;LPLVLPPTVLGFYLLVVFGPQGWGGQLTQALGLGLLPFTFGGLLVASVIYSLPFAVQPLQHAFEAVGKRPMEVAATLRARPLDAFFHVALPLARPGLVTAAILSFAHTVGEFGVVLMIGGNIPAHTRVVSTQIYGHVEALAYTQAHWLSAAMLLFSFVVLLLLALFNRRRVRVLS
;
A
#
# COMPACT_ATOMS: atom_id res chain seq x y z
N LEU A 1 -7.08 -1.35 12.46
CA LEU A 1 -8.45 -1.26 11.90
C LEU A 1 -8.52 -1.64 10.40
N PRO A 2 -7.69 -1.13 9.47
CA PRO A 2 -7.82 -1.46 8.03
C PRO A 2 -7.69 -2.95 7.69
N LEU A 3 -7.01 -3.74 8.51
CA LEU A 3 -6.86 -5.20 8.30
C LEU A 3 -8.12 -6.02 8.57
N VAL A 4 -9.02 -5.51 9.39
CA VAL A 4 -10.21 -6.26 9.86
C VAL A 4 -11.48 -5.71 9.22
N LEU A 5 -11.51 -4.42 8.91
CA LEU A 5 -12.67 -3.80 8.30
C LEU A 5 -12.83 -4.22 6.83
N PRO A 6 -14.04 -4.54 6.37
CA PRO A 6 -14.31 -4.70 4.96
C PRO A 6 -13.88 -3.45 4.17
N PRO A 7 -13.25 -3.62 3.00
CA PRO A 7 -12.76 -2.49 2.19
C PRO A 7 -13.83 -1.44 1.90
N THR A 8 -15.05 -1.89 1.61
CA THR A 8 -16.20 -1.02 1.32
C THR A 8 -16.61 -0.17 2.53
N VAL A 9 -16.51 -0.72 3.74
CA VAL A 9 -16.82 0.02 4.98
C VAL A 9 -15.79 1.12 5.21
N LEU A 10 -14.51 0.82 5.05
CA LEU A 10 -13.47 1.84 5.15
C LEU A 10 -13.65 2.92 4.08
N GLY A 11 -13.89 2.52 2.82
CA GLY A 11 -14.14 3.45 1.73
C GLY A 11 -15.34 4.36 1.99
N PHE A 12 -16.42 3.85 2.55
CA PHE A 12 -17.58 4.63 2.96
C PHE A 12 -17.22 5.67 4.02
N TYR A 13 -16.51 5.27 5.08
CA TYR A 13 -16.10 6.23 6.12
C TYR A 13 -15.13 7.29 5.59
N LEU A 14 -14.22 6.94 4.69
CA LEU A 14 -13.36 7.93 4.02
C LEU A 14 -14.18 8.89 3.16
N LEU A 15 -15.21 8.41 2.47
CA LEU A 15 -16.13 9.25 1.71
C LEU A 15 -16.85 10.26 2.63
N VAL A 16 -17.32 9.82 3.80
CA VAL A 16 -17.97 10.71 4.80
C VAL A 16 -16.97 11.71 5.37
N VAL A 17 -15.79 11.27 5.76
CA VAL A 17 -14.75 12.15 6.36
C VAL A 17 -14.27 13.21 5.38
N PHE A 18 -13.99 12.84 4.12
CA PHE A 18 -13.50 13.76 3.10
C PHE A 18 -14.60 14.42 2.26
N GLY A 19 -15.86 14.09 2.52
CA GLY A 19 -17.03 14.74 1.91
C GLY A 19 -17.24 16.18 2.38
N PRO A 20 -18.21 16.91 1.78
CA PRO A 20 -18.40 18.34 2.04
C PRO A 20 -18.70 18.68 3.51
N GLN A 21 -19.37 17.77 4.21
CA GLN A 21 -19.75 17.95 5.61
C GLN A 21 -18.75 17.32 6.60
N GLY A 22 -17.78 16.57 6.10
CA GLY A 22 -16.74 15.91 6.90
C GLY A 22 -15.64 16.90 7.29
N TRP A 23 -15.05 16.70 8.46
CA TRP A 23 -13.93 17.53 8.94
C TRP A 23 -12.71 17.51 7.99
N GLY A 24 -12.42 16.35 7.37
CA GLY A 24 -11.35 16.22 6.39
C GLY A 24 -11.64 16.99 5.10
N GLY A 25 -12.90 16.97 4.63
CA GLY A 25 -13.32 17.74 3.47
C GLY A 25 -13.25 19.26 3.71
N GLN A 26 -13.65 19.71 4.89
CA GLN A 26 -13.54 21.12 5.28
C GLN A 26 -12.06 21.56 5.34
N LEU A 27 -11.18 20.70 5.90
CA LEU A 27 -9.74 20.97 5.95
C LEU A 27 -9.12 21.07 4.57
N THR A 28 -9.41 20.13 3.67
CA THR A 28 -8.87 20.15 2.30
C THR A 28 -9.37 21.32 1.49
N GLN A 29 -10.63 21.75 1.70
CA GLN A 29 -11.16 22.98 1.10
C GLN A 29 -10.48 24.24 1.65
N ALA A 30 -10.26 24.33 2.96
CA ALA A 30 -9.57 25.45 3.58
C ALA A 30 -8.11 25.59 3.10
N LEU A 31 -7.47 24.45 2.76
CA LEU A 31 -6.11 24.40 2.17
C LEU A 31 -6.11 24.66 0.64
N GLY A 32 -7.24 24.91 0.02
CA GLY A 32 -7.34 25.15 -1.42
C GLY A 32 -7.20 23.88 -2.29
N LEU A 33 -7.20 22.70 -1.69
CA LEU A 33 -7.05 21.41 -2.40
C LEU A 33 -8.39 20.88 -2.97
N GLY A 34 -9.52 21.49 -2.60
CA GLY A 34 -10.85 21.02 -2.98
C GLY A 34 -11.28 19.77 -2.21
N LEU A 35 -12.38 19.14 -2.67
CA LEU A 35 -12.87 17.89 -2.11
C LEU A 35 -12.10 16.71 -2.71
N LEU A 36 -11.72 15.74 -1.87
CA LEU A 36 -11.00 14.53 -2.29
C LEU A 36 -11.89 13.45 -2.92
N PRO A 37 -13.15 13.20 -2.48
CA PRO A 37 -14.00 12.20 -3.11
C PRO A 37 -14.13 12.40 -4.62
N PHE A 38 -14.11 11.27 -5.35
CA PHE A 38 -14.21 11.21 -6.80
C PHE A 38 -13.06 11.89 -7.56
N THR A 39 -11.92 12.09 -6.89
CA THR A 39 -10.69 12.60 -7.50
C THR A 39 -9.55 11.58 -7.41
N PHE A 40 -8.52 11.75 -8.24
CA PHE A 40 -7.30 10.96 -8.14
C PHE A 40 -6.58 11.15 -6.79
N GLY A 41 -6.60 12.38 -6.24
CA GLY A 41 -6.07 12.66 -4.91
C GLY A 41 -6.78 11.87 -3.81
N GLY A 42 -8.10 11.75 -3.88
CA GLY A 42 -8.89 10.92 -2.99
C GLY A 42 -8.54 9.44 -3.09
N LEU A 43 -8.36 8.91 -4.31
CA LEU A 43 -7.88 7.55 -4.51
C LEU A 43 -6.53 7.31 -3.86
N LEU A 44 -5.59 8.23 -4.07
CA LEU A 44 -4.23 8.13 -3.51
C LEU A 44 -4.26 8.08 -1.98
N VAL A 45 -4.98 9.02 -1.34
CA VAL A 45 -5.11 9.07 0.12
C VAL A 45 -5.76 7.80 0.67
N ALA A 46 -6.84 7.33 0.05
CA ALA A 46 -7.53 6.13 0.48
C ALA A 46 -6.67 4.88 0.33
N SER A 47 -5.96 4.73 -0.80
CA SER A 47 -5.06 3.62 -1.05
C SER A 47 -3.89 3.60 -0.06
N VAL A 48 -3.32 4.76 0.27
CA VAL A 48 -2.27 4.87 1.30
C VAL A 48 -2.79 4.41 2.66
N ILE A 49 -3.96 4.91 3.09
CA ILE A 49 -4.55 4.54 4.40
C ILE A 49 -4.84 3.04 4.46
N TYR A 50 -5.39 2.48 3.39
CA TYR A 50 -5.77 1.06 3.37
C TYR A 50 -4.56 0.14 3.25
N SER A 51 -3.51 0.55 2.51
CA SER A 51 -2.28 -0.22 2.34
C SER A 51 -1.27 -0.07 3.49
N LEU A 52 -1.49 0.87 4.41
CA LEU A 52 -0.60 1.10 5.57
C LEU A 52 -0.20 -0.17 6.33
N PRO A 53 -1.11 -1.10 6.68
CA PRO A 53 -0.73 -2.31 7.39
C PRO A 53 0.25 -3.20 6.62
N PHE A 54 0.12 -3.25 5.29
CA PHE A 54 1.00 -4.02 4.40
C PHE A 54 2.41 -3.43 4.31
N ALA A 55 2.57 -2.15 4.64
CA ALA A 55 3.87 -1.51 4.82
C ALA A 55 4.39 -1.69 6.25
N VAL A 56 3.56 -1.37 7.24
CA VAL A 56 3.97 -1.29 8.65
C VAL A 56 4.37 -2.65 9.21
N GLN A 57 3.60 -3.71 8.96
CA GLN A 57 3.89 -5.04 9.51
C GLN A 57 5.26 -5.59 9.08
N PRO A 58 5.62 -5.65 7.77
CA PRO A 58 6.94 -6.11 7.37
C PRO A 58 8.07 -5.23 7.90
N LEU A 59 7.82 -3.92 8.04
CA LEU A 59 8.80 -2.99 8.64
C LEU A 59 9.01 -3.28 10.12
N GLN A 60 7.95 -3.46 10.89
CA GLN A 60 8.05 -3.83 12.31
C GLN A 60 8.86 -5.12 12.47
N HIS A 61 8.50 -6.18 11.77
CA HIS A 61 9.23 -7.45 11.82
C HIS A 61 10.71 -7.31 11.42
N ALA A 62 11.00 -6.45 10.43
CA ALA A 62 12.38 -6.22 10.01
C ALA A 62 13.19 -5.50 11.09
N PHE A 63 12.65 -4.48 11.75
CA PHE A 63 13.32 -3.80 12.83
C PHE A 63 13.41 -4.66 14.09
N GLU A 64 12.40 -5.45 14.41
CA GLU A 64 12.46 -6.44 15.51
C GLU A 64 13.56 -7.47 15.26
N ALA A 65 13.72 -7.94 14.03
CA ALA A 65 14.77 -8.89 13.65
C ALA A 65 16.20 -8.31 13.75
N VAL A 66 16.38 -7.01 13.60
CA VAL A 66 17.67 -6.33 13.85
C VAL A 66 18.08 -6.48 15.31
N GLY A 67 17.11 -6.47 16.23
CA GLY A 67 17.36 -6.58 17.67
C GLY A 67 18.09 -5.38 18.26
N LYS A 68 18.42 -5.50 19.54
CA LYS A 68 19.09 -4.42 20.31
C LYS A 68 20.61 -4.39 20.16
N ARG A 69 21.23 -5.56 19.97
CA ARG A 69 22.70 -5.70 19.98
C ARG A 69 23.45 -4.75 19.04
N PRO A 70 23.05 -4.60 17.74
CA PRO A 70 23.74 -3.68 16.84
C PRO A 70 23.69 -2.22 17.31
N MET A 71 22.58 -1.83 17.94
CA MET A 71 22.40 -0.47 18.46
C MET A 71 23.23 -0.26 19.74
N GLU A 72 23.34 -1.27 20.60
CA GLU A 72 24.20 -1.24 21.81
C GLU A 72 25.66 -1.13 21.41
N VAL A 73 26.13 -1.90 20.42
CA VAL A 73 27.49 -1.79 19.88
C VAL A 73 27.77 -0.39 19.33
N ALA A 74 26.84 0.17 18.55
CA ALA A 74 26.98 1.54 18.05
C ALA A 74 27.07 2.57 19.19
N ALA A 75 26.33 2.37 20.27
CA ALA A 75 26.37 3.23 21.45
C ALA A 75 27.73 3.15 22.18
N THR A 76 28.36 1.96 22.26
CA THR A 76 29.72 1.83 22.84
C THR A 76 30.77 2.61 22.03
N LEU A 77 30.54 2.77 20.73
CA LEU A 77 31.36 3.59 19.82
C LEU A 77 30.98 5.07 19.85
N ARG A 78 30.16 5.50 20.81
CA ARG A 78 29.67 6.89 20.97
C ARG A 78 28.90 7.42 19.76
N ALA A 79 28.27 6.53 18.93
CA ALA A 79 27.41 6.95 17.84
C ALA A 79 26.15 7.65 18.40
N ARG A 80 25.74 8.75 17.77
CA ARG A 80 24.49 9.40 18.11
C ARG A 80 23.30 8.51 17.71
N PRO A 81 22.14 8.59 18.40
CA PRO A 81 20.99 7.72 18.08
C PRO A 81 20.55 7.78 16.62
N LEU A 82 20.55 8.96 16.00
CA LEU A 82 20.20 9.13 14.59
C LEU A 82 21.28 8.51 13.67
N ASP A 83 22.56 8.66 13.99
CA ASP A 83 23.64 8.04 13.22
C ASP A 83 23.55 6.52 13.27
N ALA A 84 23.30 5.96 14.46
CA ALA A 84 23.08 4.53 14.63
C ALA A 84 21.85 4.05 13.87
N PHE A 85 20.77 4.83 13.86
CA PHE A 85 19.58 4.48 13.08
C PHE A 85 19.87 4.43 11.57
N PHE A 86 20.45 5.49 11.00
CA PHE A 86 20.67 5.56 9.54
C PHE A 86 21.79 4.67 9.03
N HIS A 87 22.85 4.46 9.85
CA HIS A 87 24.03 3.72 9.41
C HIS A 87 24.06 2.26 9.88
N VAL A 88 23.24 1.87 10.88
CA VAL A 88 23.18 0.51 11.40
C VAL A 88 21.79 -0.09 11.25
N ALA A 89 20.76 0.45 11.92
CA ALA A 89 19.44 -0.16 11.95
C ALA A 89 18.77 -0.20 10.57
N LEU A 90 18.75 0.93 9.86
CA LEU A 90 18.10 1.05 8.57
C LEU A 90 18.74 0.17 7.48
N PRO A 91 20.09 0.10 7.33
CA PRO A 91 20.73 -0.84 6.42
C PRO A 91 20.44 -2.31 6.73
N LEU A 92 20.41 -2.68 8.00
CA LEU A 92 20.07 -4.04 8.42
C LEU A 92 18.59 -4.36 8.16
N ALA A 93 17.69 -3.39 8.30
CA ALA A 93 16.26 -3.53 8.04
C ALA A 93 15.89 -3.41 6.53
N ARG A 94 16.83 -3.04 5.64
CA ARG A 94 16.55 -2.88 4.19
C ARG A 94 15.73 -4.00 3.53
N PRO A 95 15.92 -5.28 3.91
CA PRO A 95 15.09 -6.36 3.36
C PRO A 95 13.61 -6.18 3.61
N GLY A 96 13.26 -5.78 4.84
CA GLY A 96 11.88 -5.53 5.20
C GLY A 96 11.31 -4.30 4.49
N LEU A 97 12.13 -3.27 4.25
CA LEU A 97 11.74 -2.11 3.45
C LEU A 97 11.32 -2.53 2.03
N VAL A 98 12.13 -3.38 1.38
CA VAL A 98 11.81 -3.88 0.03
C VAL A 98 10.56 -4.75 0.06
N THR A 99 10.43 -5.64 1.05
CA THR A 99 9.23 -6.47 1.21
C THR A 99 7.99 -5.61 1.45
N ALA A 100 8.06 -4.61 2.31
CA ALA A 100 6.98 -3.67 2.58
C ALA A 100 6.55 -2.93 1.31
N ALA A 101 7.51 -2.41 0.53
CA ALA A 101 7.24 -1.71 -0.72
C ALA A 101 6.54 -2.61 -1.75
N ILE A 102 7.04 -3.83 -1.95
CA ILE A 102 6.46 -4.79 -2.90
C ILE A 102 5.04 -5.20 -2.47
N LEU A 103 4.84 -5.52 -1.18
CA LEU A 103 3.53 -5.95 -0.69
C LEU A 103 2.51 -4.82 -0.74
N SER A 104 2.88 -3.60 -0.34
CA SER A 104 2.00 -2.43 -0.43
C SER A 104 1.63 -2.12 -1.86
N PHE A 105 2.60 -2.16 -2.78
CA PHE A 105 2.34 -1.94 -4.20
C PHE A 105 1.40 -3.00 -4.78
N ALA A 106 1.68 -4.29 -4.54
CA ALA A 106 0.84 -5.39 -5.02
C ALA A 106 -0.58 -5.31 -4.47
N HIS A 107 -0.73 -4.98 -3.18
CA HIS A 107 -2.02 -4.77 -2.53
C HIS A 107 -2.79 -3.62 -3.18
N THR A 108 -2.14 -2.46 -3.35
CA THR A 108 -2.77 -1.26 -3.93
C THR A 108 -3.24 -1.50 -5.37
N VAL A 109 -2.46 -2.23 -6.19
CA VAL A 109 -2.85 -2.53 -7.58
C VAL A 109 -4.07 -3.46 -7.65
N GLY A 110 -4.19 -4.40 -6.70
CA GLY A 110 -5.32 -5.34 -6.64
C GLY A 110 -6.55 -4.80 -5.90
N GLU A 111 -6.46 -3.60 -5.33
CA GLU A 111 -7.54 -3.07 -4.51
C GLU A 111 -8.77 -2.68 -5.34
N PHE A 112 -9.96 -3.02 -4.81
CA PHE A 112 -11.23 -2.76 -5.45
C PHE A 112 -12.22 -1.97 -4.57
N GLY A 113 -12.48 -2.45 -3.36
CA GLY A 113 -13.61 -1.96 -2.55
C GLY A 113 -13.49 -0.50 -2.12
N VAL A 114 -12.33 -0.11 -1.55
CA VAL A 114 -12.10 1.27 -1.11
C VAL A 114 -12.04 2.20 -2.31
N VAL A 115 -11.36 1.77 -3.38
CA VAL A 115 -11.19 2.54 -4.62
C VAL A 115 -12.54 2.80 -5.30
N LEU A 116 -13.41 1.80 -5.37
CA LEU A 116 -14.75 1.97 -5.93
C LEU A 116 -15.57 2.97 -5.13
N MET A 117 -15.54 2.86 -3.79
CA MET A 117 -16.33 3.72 -2.91
C MET A 117 -15.91 5.19 -2.97
N ILE A 118 -14.62 5.48 -2.91
CA ILE A 118 -14.14 6.88 -2.89
C ILE A 118 -13.94 7.44 -4.29
N GLY A 119 -13.67 6.58 -5.27
CA GLY A 119 -13.35 6.98 -6.64
C GLY A 119 -14.54 7.02 -7.59
N GLY A 120 -15.58 6.22 -7.36
CA GLY A 120 -16.79 6.16 -8.21
C GLY A 120 -16.57 5.62 -9.62
N ASN A 121 -15.42 4.99 -9.92
CA ASN A 121 -15.11 4.37 -11.22
C ASN A 121 -15.27 5.30 -12.44
N ILE A 122 -14.89 6.58 -12.32
CA ILE A 122 -15.07 7.59 -13.37
C ILE A 122 -14.02 7.38 -14.48
N PRO A 123 -14.45 7.20 -15.77
CA PRO A 123 -13.52 7.03 -16.88
C PRO A 123 -12.51 8.19 -16.99
N ALA A 124 -11.25 7.87 -17.29
CA ALA A 124 -10.14 8.81 -17.44
C ALA A 124 -9.76 9.61 -16.17
N HIS A 125 -10.47 9.43 -15.04
CA HIS A 125 -10.19 10.15 -13.79
C HIS A 125 -9.84 9.22 -12.63
N THR A 126 -10.75 8.29 -12.28
CA THR A 126 -10.61 7.45 -11.08
C THR A 126 -10.74 5.95 -11.37
N ARG A 127 -10.94 5.59 -12.64
CA ARG A 127 -11.02 4.19 -13.04
C ARG A 127 -9.66 3.52 -12.96
N VAL A 128 -9.58 2.39 -12.26
CA VAL A 128 -8.41 1.52 -12.16
C VAL A 128 -8.70 0.14 -12.74
N VAL A 129 -7.67 -0.70 -12.88
CA VAL A 129 -7.81 -2.02 -13.53
C VAL A 129 -8.84 -2.89 -12.81
N SER A 130 -8.81 -2.94 -11.47
CA SER A 130 -9.76 -3.74 -10.69
C SER A 130 -11.22 -3.30 -10.89
N THR A 131 -11.50 -2.00 -10.90
CA THR A 131 -12.85 -1.47 -11.15
C THR A 131 -13.25 -1.62 -12.61
N GLN A 132 -12.30 -1.63 -13.53
CA GLN A 132 -12.59 -1.88 -14.95
C GLN A 132 -12.95 -3.34 -15.22
N ILE A 133 -12.25 -4.31 -14.59
CA ILE A 133 -12.64 -5.73 -14.67
C ILE A 133 -14.08 -5.90 -14.20
N TYR A 134 -14.42 -5.31 -13.05
CA TYR A 134 -15.78 -5.34 -12.51
C TYR A 134 -16.80 -4.75 -13.49
N GLY A 135 -16.53 -3.57 -14.04
CA GLY A 135 -17.41 -2.94 -15.02
C GLY A 135 -17.62 -3.76 -16.31
N HIS A 136 -16.58 -4.48 -16.77
CA HIS A 136 -16.74 -5.40 -17.90
C HIS A 136 -17.62 -6.61 -17.54
N VAL A 137 -17.53 -7.12 -16.32
CA VAL A 137 -18.39 -8.21 -15.85
C VAL A 137 -19.85 -7.76 -15.74
N GLU A 138 -20.12 -6.57 -15.18
CA GLU A 138 -21.47 -6.00 -15.13
C GLU A 138 -22.07 -5.76 -16.52
N ALA A 139 -21.23 -5.36 -17.48
CA ALA A 139 -21.64 -5.17 -18.87
C ALA A 139 -21.71 -6.47 -19.69
N LEU A 140 -21.54 -7.64 -19.05
CA LEU A 140 -21.49 -8.97 -19.69
C LEU A 140 -20.39 -9.09 -20.76
N ALA A 141 -19.40 -8.21 -20.74
CA ALA A 141 -18.26 -8.17 -21.66
C ALA A 141 -17.13 -9.10 -21.17
N TYR A 142 -17.42 -10.40 -21.05
CA TYR A 142 -16.53 -11.37 -20.42
C TYR A 142 -15.18 -11.52 -21.12
N THR A 143 -15.11 -11.33 -22.43
CA THR A 143 -13.84 -11.41 -23.17
C THR A 143 -12.85 -10.34 -22.69
N GLN A 144 -13.31 -9.11 -22.51
CA GLN A 144 -12.50 -7.99 -22.02
C GLN A 144 -12.12 -8.19 -20.55
N ALA A 145 -13.08 -8.63 -19.72
CA ALA A 145 -12.82 -8.99 -18.33
C ALA A 145 -11.76 -10.08 -18.22
N HIS A 146 -11.84 -11.12 -19.06
CA HIS A 146 -10.88 -12.22 -19.07
C HIS A 146 -9.43 -11.75 -19.36
N TRP A 147 -9.24 -10.93 -20.40
CA TRP A 147 -7.90 -10.45 -20.73
C TRP A 147 -7.29 -9.58 -19.64
N LEU A 148 -8.07 -8.67 -19.05
CA LEU A 148 -7.59 -7.85 -17.93
C LEU A 148 -7.30 -8.70 -16.69
N SER A 149 -8.15 -9.68 -16.39
CA SER A 149 -7.94 -10.59 -15.27
C SER A 149 -6.72 -11.47 -15.49
N ALA A 150 -6.49 -11.98 -16.70
CA ALA A 150 -5.29 -12.75 -17.04
C ALA A 150 -4.02 -11.92 -16.89
N ALA A 151 -4.04 -10.65 -17.32
CA ALA A 151 -2.93 -9.73 -17.14
C ALA A 151 -2.64 -9.47 -15.66
N MET A 152 -3.67 -9.28 -14.83
CA MET A 152 -3.53 -9.10 -13.38
C MET A 152 -3.02 -10.36 -12.69
N LEU A 153 -3.44 -11.54 -13.13
CA LEU A 153 -2.95 -12.81 -12.60
C LEU A 153 -1.47 -13.00 -12.91
N LEU A 154 -1.07 -12.74 -14.16
CA LEU A 154 0.34 -12.77 -14.57
C LEU A 154 1.18 -11.77 -13.77
N PHE A 155 0.69 -10.54 -13.61
CA PHE A 155 1.33 -9.50 -12.81
C PHE A 155 1.55 -9.98 -11.36
N SER A 156 0.52 -10.51 -10.71
CA SER A 156 0.59 -11.02 -9.33
C SER A 156 1.59 -12.16 -9.20
N PHE A 157 1.59 -13.09 -10.17
CA PHE A 157 2.56 -14.19 -10.21
C PHE A 157 4.01 -13.68 -10.33
N VAL A 158 4.26 -12.72 -11.22
CA VAL A 158 5.59 -12.12 -11.40
C VAL A 158 6.05 -11.41 -10.13
N VAL A 159 5.17 -10.63 -9.47
CA VAL A 159 5.49 -9.96 -8.20
C VAL A 159 5.86 -10.96 -7.11
N LEU A 160 5.07 -12.03 -6.94
CA LEU A 160 5.37 -13.08 -5.96
C LEU A 160 6.66 -13.83 -6.28
N LEU A 161 6.92 -14.12 -7.55
CA LEU A 161 8.15 -14.75 -7.99
C LEU A 161 9.37 -13.88 -7.69
N LEU A 162 9.31 -12.60 -8.01
CA LEU A 162 10.37 -11.64 -7.71
C LEU A 162 10.63 -11.54 -6.21
N LEU A 163 9.59 -11.50 -5.39
CA LEU A 163 9.71 -11.51 -3.93
C LEU A 163 10.38 -12.81 -3.43
N ALA A 164 9.96 -13.95 -3.93
CA ALA A 164 10.53 -15.24 -3.56
C ALA A 164 12.02 -15.36 -3.96
N LEU A 165 12.39 -14.92 -5.17
CA LEU A 165 13.77 -14.91 -5.65
C LEU A 165 14.65 -13.95 -4.84
N PHE A 166 14.11 -12.78 -4.49
CA PHE A 166 14.80 -11.81 -3.65
C PHE A 166 15.10 -12.37 -2.26
N ASN A 167 14.12 -13.03 -1.64
CA ASN A 167 14.29 -13.64 -0.32
C ASN A 167 15.23 -14.84 -0.35
N ARG A 168 15.20 -15.69 -1.39
CA ARG A 168 16.10 -16.85 -1.52
C ARG A 168 17.57 -16.49 -1.61
N ARG A 169 17.93 -15.40 -2.28
CA ARG A 169 19.33 -14.94 -2.42
C ARG A 169 19.97 -14.58 -1.08
N ARG A 170 19.18 -14.31 -0.04
CA ARG A 170 19.66 -13.89 1.28
C ARG A 170 19.94 -15.04 2.22
N VAL A 171 19.14 -16.10 2.19
CA VAL A 171 19.39 -17.28 3.02
C VAL A 171 20.74 -17.91 2.68
N ARG A 172 21.18 -17.80 1.41
CA ARG A 172 22.48 -18.32 0.96
C ARG A 172 23.71 -17.47 1.34
N VAL A 173 23.51 -16.22 1.76
CA VAL A 173 24.63 -15.33 2.15
C VAL A 173 24.91 -15.40 3.65
N LEU A 174 23.99 -15.98 4.44
CA LEU A 174 24.08 -16.12 5.89
C LEU A 174 24.38 -17.55 6.35
N SER A 175 24.46 -18.49 5.43
CA SER A 175 24.96 -19.86 5.63
C SER A 175 26.38 -20.00 5.10
#